data_0e5a3fbf1738441bf6d8cf7932115f18
#
_entry.id   0e5a3fbf1738441bf6d8cf7932115f18
#
_cell.length_a   1.000
_cell.length_b   1.000
_cell.length_c   1.000
_cell.angle_alpha   90.00
_cell.angle_beta   90.00
_cell.angle_gamma   90.00
#
_symmetry.space_group_name_H-M   'P 1'
#
loop_
_entity.id
_entity.type
_entity.pdbx_description
1 polymer ?
#
loop_
_entity_poly.entity_id
_entity_poly.type
_entity_poly.pdbx_seq_one_letter_code
_entity_poly.pdbx_strand_id
1 'polypeptide(L)'
;TKPQFCDVRERAQNCGFSGIFRMIRVVIKQKVRYNKQVVFFSKNGSHNRADKSYLSNRKEIPMQIMLKQGRARRGQFATPHGTIQTPAFMNVATAAAIKGGISAYDLKELKCQVMLCNTYHLHLRPGDNVVRQLGGLHRFTGWQGPILTDSGGFQVFSLASLRHIEEKGVTFASHIDGHRIFMGPEESMQIQSNLGSTIAMAFDECPPALAERKYVEDSVARTTRWLERCKNEMQRLNGLEDTVNRHQMLFGINQGAIYTDIRTDHAKRISELDLDGYAVGGLAVGETHEEMYHVLDETVPYLPVNKPTYLMGVGTPANILEGVERGIDFFDCVYPSRNGRHGHVYTNQGKINLFNQKYEKDMRPIEEGCGCPTCRRYSRAYIRHLLKAKEMLGMRLCVLHNLYFYNTMMEEIRDALDAGNFASYKEEKLYGMGQINREKEMAK
;
A
#
# COMPACT_ATOMS: atom_id res chain seq x y z
N THR A 1 -18.57 -47.55 -33.26
CA THR A 1 -19.74 -46.88 -33.86
C THR A 1 -19.70 -45.38 -33.49
N LYS A 2 -19.33 -44.59 -34.48
CA LYS A 2 -19.30 -43.12 -34.39
C LYS A 2 -20.72 -42.56 -34.48
N PRO A 3 -21.12 -41.50 -33.74
CA PRO A 3 -22.38 -40.82 -34.00
C PRO A 3 -22.24 -39.87 -35.20
N GLN A 4 -23.21 -39.97 -36.13
CA GLN A 4 -23.36 -39.10 -37.27
C GLN A 4 -23.79 -37.69 -36.82
N PHE A 5 -23.08 -36.67 -37.26
CA PHE A 5 -23.51 -35.25 -37.17
C PHE A 5 -24.58 -35.02 -38.23
N CYS A 6 -25.78 -34.68 -37.77
CA CYS A 6 -26.90 -34.27 -38.63
C CYS A 6 -26.75 -32.74 -38.90
N ASP A 7 -26.78 -32.41 -40.19
CA ASP A 7 -26.63 -31.02 -40.69
C ASP A 7 -27.84 -30.15 -40.32
N VAL A 8 -27.59 -29.10 -39.55
CA VAL A 8 -28.60 -28.18 -39.01
C VAL A 8 -29.04 -27.11 -40.04
N ARG A 9 -28.52 -27.17 -41.28
CA ARG A 9 -28.78 -26.15 -42.31
C ARG A 9 -30.13 -26.26 -43.03
N GLU A 10 -30.74 -27.43 -43.07
CA GLU A 10 -31.99 -27.62 -43.86
C GLU A 10 -33.31 -27.36 -43.11
N ARG A 11 -33.29 -27.14 -41.77
CA ARG A 11 -34.54 -26.87 -41.00
C ARG A 11 -34.82 -25.43 -40.70
N ALA A 12 -33.96 -24.49 -41.13
CA ALA A 12 -34.13 -23.06 -40.79
C ALA A 12 -34.92 -22.22 -41.85
N GLN A 13 -35.39 -22.81 -42.94
CA GLN A 13 -36.04 -22.06 -44.01
C GLN A 13 -37.55 -21.96 -43.92
N ASN A 14 -38.20 -22.60 -42.95
CA ASN A 14 -39.68 -22.63 -42.88
C ASN A 14 -40.30 -22.01 -41.59
N CYS A 15 -39.58 -21.22 -40.83
CA CYS A 15 -40.16 -20.47 -39.74
C CYS A 15 -39.72 -19.00 -39.84
N GLY A 16 -40.70 -18.10 -39.95
CA GLY A 16 -40.56 -16.66 -40.22
C GLY A 16 -39.75 -15.83 -39.22
N PHE A 17 -38.46 -16.12 -39.03
CA PHE A 17 -37.56 -15.37 -38.16
C PHE A 17 -36.55 -14.48 -38.91
N SER A 18 -37.01 -13.77 -39.96
CA SER A 18 -36.12 -12.84 -40.70
C SER A 18 -35.69 -11.60 -39.88
N GLY A 19 -36.40 -11.26 -38.81
CA GLY A 19 -36.13 -10.08 -37.97
C GLY A 19 -34.96 -10.27 -37.00
N ILE A 20 -34.80 -11.47 -36.43
CA ILE A 20 -33.78 -11.75 -35.41
C ILE A 20 -32.38 -11.82 -36.01
N PHE A 21 -32.22 -12.35 -37.23
CA PHE A 21 -30.93 -12.37 -37.93
C PHE A 21 -30.41 -10.99 -38.34
N ARG A 22 -31.30 -10.02 -38.60
CA ARG A 22 -30.90 -8.61 -38.83
C ARG A 22 -30.37 -7.95 -37.55
N MET A 23 -31.02 -8.20 -36.40
CA MET A 23 -30.56 -7.67 -35.11
C MET A 23 -29.20 -8.26 -34.68
N ILE A 24 -29.00 -9.55 -34.85
CA ILE A 24 -27.74 -10.21 -34.51
C ILE A 24 -26.59 -9.70 -35.40
N ARG A 25 -26.81 -9.43 -36.68
CA ARG A 25 -25.79 -8.82 -37.56
C ARG A 25 -25.47 -7.35 -37.18
N VAL A 26 -26.42 -6.59 -36.66
CA VAL A 26 -26.20 -5.21 -36.20
C VAL A 26 -25.38 -5.24 -34.87
N VAL A 27 -25.72 -6.13 -33.95
CA VAL A 27 -25.00 -6.26 -32.67
C VAL A 27 -23.56 -6.79 -32.89
N ILE A 28 -23.35 -7.72 -33.81
CA ILE A 28 -22.01 -8.21 -34.15
C ILE A 28 -21.18 -7.11 -34.86
N LYS A 29 -21.79 -6.31 -35.76
CA LYS A 29 -21.10 -5.18 -36.39
C LYS A 29 -20.78 -4.05 -35.39
N GLN A 30 -21.64 -3.80 -34.41
CA GLN A 30 -21.33 -2.85 -33.32
C GLN A 30 -20.24 -3.37 -32.39
N LYS A 31 -20.25 -4.66 -31.97
CA LYS A 31 -19.16 -5.23 -31.18
C LYS A 31 -17.80 -5.22 -31.91
N VAL A 32 -17.80 -5.47 -33.22
CA VAL A 32 -16.55 -5.42 -34.02
C VAL A 32 -16.07 -3.96 -34.22
N ARG A 33 -16.98 -2.97 -34.28
CA ARG A 33 -16.59 -1.55 -34.26
C ARG A 33 -16.06 -1.10 -32.89
N TYR A 34 -16.64 -1.56 -31.80
CA TYR A 34 -16.14 -1.26 -30.44
C TYR A 34 -14.73 -1.83 -30.20
N ASN A 35 -14.47 -3.07 -30.63
CA ASN A 35 -13.12 -3.67 -30.53
C ASN A 35 -12.09 -3.01 -31.45
N LYS A 36 -12.48 -2.37 -32.56
CA LYS A 36 -11.53 -1.62 -33.41
C LYS A 36 -11.19 -0.23 -32.86
N GLN A 37 -12.03 0.37 -32.01
CA GLN A 37 -11.69 1.63 -31.33
C GLN A 37 -10.77 1.46 -30.11
N VAL A 38 -10.68 0.28 -29.52
CA VAL A 38 -9.77 -0.01 -28.39
C VAL A 38 -8.31 -0.24 -28.84
N VAL A 39 -8.05 -0.44 -30.14
CA VAL A 39 -6.71 -0.71 -30.66
C VAL A 39 -5.99 0.56 -31.16
N PHE A 40 -6.60 1.76 -31.09
CA PHE A 40 -5.99 3.01 -31.59
C PHE A 40 -5.48 3.97 -30.49
N PHE A 41 -5.09 3.46 -29.31
CA PHE A 41 -4.36 4.25 -28.31
C PHE A 41 -2.93 3.73 -28.14
N SER A 42 -2.13 3.79 -29.18
CA SER A 42 -0.70 3.53 -29.00
C SER A 42 0.12 3.91 -30.23
N LYS A 43 0.19 5.19 -30.58
CA LYS A 43 1.28 5.73 -31.42
C LYS A 43 1.58 7.21 -31.19
N ASN A 44 1.15 7.81 -30.10
CA ASN A 44 1.72 9.10 -29.70
C ASN A 44 2.34 8.93 -28.31
N GLY A 45 3.62 8.64 -28.30
CA GLY A 45 4.46 8.69 -27.11
C GLY A 45 4.54 10.13 -26.58
N SER A 46 3.60 10.50 -25.73
CA SER A 46 3.85 11.59 -24.79
C SER A 46 4.79 11.05 -23.71
N HIS A 47 6.09 11.04 -23.98
CA HIS A 47 7.08 10.93 -22.93
C HIS A 47 6.80 12.06 -21.94
N ASN A 48 6.42 11.70 -20.73
CA ASN A 48 6.15 12.61 -19.64
C ASN A 48 7.32 13.59 -19.50
N ARG A 49 7.05 14.90 -19.57
CA ARG A 49 8.06 15.96 -19.33
C ARG A 49 8.70 15.86 -17.93
N ALA A 50 8.06 15.16 -16.99
CA ALA A 50 8.59 14.85 -15.66
C ALA A 50 9.85 13.96 -15.69
N ASP A 51 9.94 13.04 -16.66
CA ASP A 51 11.05 12.09 -16.76
C ASP A 51 12.41 12.77 -17.10
N LYS A 52 12.39 13.80 -17.95
CA LYS A 52 13.62 14.51 -18.33
C LYS A 52 14.20 15.39 -17.22
N SER A 53 13.39 15.98 -16.37
CA SER A 53 13.86 16.79 -15.23
C SER A 53 14.40 15.92 -14.08
N TYR A 54 13.84 14.73 -13.89
CA TYR A 54 14.30 13.76 -12.91
C TYR A 54 15.68 13.19 -13.26
N LEU A 55 15.93 12.93 -14.55
CA LEU A 55 17.19 12.37 -15.05
C LEU A 55 18.39 13.31 -14.92
N SER A 56 18.18 14.63 -15.02
CA SER A 56 19.26 15.61 -14.95
C SER A 56 19.81 15.85 -13.55
N ASN A 57 19.08 15.47 -12.49
CA ASN A 57 19.38 15.84 -11.10
C ASN A 57 19.57 14.63 -10.14
N ARG A 58 19.82 13.42 -10.65
CA ARG A 58 19.88 12.20 -9.81
C ARG A 58 20.97 12.21 -8.73
N LYS A 59 21.88 13.18 -8.73
CA LYS A 59 22.93 13.25 -7.69
C LYS A 59 22.42 13.77 -6.34
N GLU A 60 21.27 14.45 -6.28
CA GLU A 60 20.74 15.06 -5.06
C GLU A 60 19.23 15.29 -5.16
N ILE A 61 18.41 14.26 -4.90
CA ILE A 61 17.03 14.56 -4.50
C ILE A 61 16.82 13.95 -3.10
N PRO A 62 17.34 14.61 -2.07
CA PRO A 62 16.93 14.34 -0.71
C PRO A 62 15.44 14.72 -0.57
N MET A 63 14.79 14.14 0.43
CA MET A 63 13.48 14.63 0.85
C MET A 63 13.59 16.12 1.18
N GLN A 64 12.86 16.96 0.48
CA GLN A 64 12.81 18.38 0.77
C GLN A 64 11.93 18.60 2.00
N ILE A 65 12.56 18.89 3.15
CA ILE A 65 11.84 19.26 4.37
C ILE A 65 11.49 20.74 4.26
N MET A 66 10.19 21.04 4.32
CA MET A 66 9.65 22.40 4.22
C MET A 66 9.51 23.05 5.60
N LEU A 67 8.97 22.30 6.56
CA LEU A 67 8.72 22.78 7.94
C LEU A 67 8.96 21.64 8.95
N LYS A 68 9.27 22.03 10.19
CA LYS A 68 9.41 21.14 11.34
C LYS A 68 8.70 21.70 12.56
N GLN A 69 8.05 20.80 13.32
CA GLN A 69 7.53 21.09 14.66
C GLN A 69 8.03 19.99 15.60
N GLY A 70 9.09 20.26 16.35
CA GLY A 70 9.83 19.20 17.03
C GLY A 70 10.44 18.21 16.03
N ARG A 71 10.09 16.92 16.15
CA ARG A 71 10.49 15.88 15.18
C ARG A 71 9.49 15.72 14.04
N ALA A 72 8.22 16.17 14.22
CA ALA A 72 7.25 16.17 13.15
C ALA A 72 7.70 17.07 11.99
N ARG A 73 7.53 16.59 10.76
CA ARG A 73 8.05 17.29 9.58
C ARG A 73 7.09 17.25 8.40
N ARG A 74 6.97 18.40 7.75
CA ARG A 74 6.29 18.61 6.48
C ARG A 74 7.32 18.55 5.36
N GLY A 75 7.13 17.69 4.37
CA GLY A 75 8.10 17.56 3.30
C GLY A 75 7.50 17.18 1.94
N GLN A 76 8.38 17.12 0.96
CA GLN A 76 8.13 16.64 -0.39
C GLN A 76 9.19 15.61 -0.76
N PHE A 77 8.74 14.48 -1.29
CA PHE A 77 9.62 13.43 -1.77
C PHE A 77 9.39 13.19 -3.27
N ALA A 78 10.36 13.59 -4.06
CA ALA A 78 10.29 13.44 -5.52
C ALA A 78 10.59 11.99 -5.91
N THR A 79 9.77 11.44 -6.81
CA THR A 79 9.92 10.09 -7.35
C THR A 79 9.77 10.08 -8.88
N PRO A 80 10.19 9.00 -9.57
CA PRO A 80 10.00 8.87 -11.02
C PRO A 80 8.52 8.98 -11.48
N HIS A 81 7.57 8.71 -10.59
CA HIS A 81 6.14 8.72 -10.90
C HIS A 81 5.37 9.85 -10.22
N GLY A 82 6.06 10.90 -9.81
CA GLY A 82 5.49 12.10 -9.21
C GLY A 82 5.99 12.37 -7.79
N THR A 83 5.67 13.57 -7.29
CA THR A 83 6.09 14.03 -5.96
C THR A 83 5.07 13.63 -4.91
N ILE A 84 5.54 13.05 -3.81
CA ILE A 84 4.73 12.68 -2.65
C ILE A 84 4.82 13.78 -1.61
N GLN A 85 3.67 14.27 -1.15
CA GLN A 85 3.57 15.21 -0.04
C GLN A 85 3.57 14.43 1.27
N THR A 86 4.54 14.69 2.14
CA THR A 86 4.66 13.98 3.42
C THR A 86 4.22 14.85 4.60
N PRO A 87 3.68 14.24 5.68
CA PRO A 87 3.40 12.81 5.87
C PRO A 87 2.34 12.26 4.92
N ALA A 88 2.43 10.95 4.58
CA ALA A 88 1.52 10.29 3.65
C ALA A 88 1.13 8.88 4.12
N PHE A 89 -0.11 8.48 3.82
CA PHE A 89 -0.60 7.12 4.03
C PHE A 89 -0.62 6.37 2.69
N MET A 90 -0.01 5.20 2.64
CA MET A 90 0.04 4.34 1.46
C MET A 90 -1.11 3.35 1.50
N ASN A 91 -1.97 3.41 0.49
CA ASN A 91 -3.15 2.56 0.44
C ASN A 91 -2.80 1.15 -0.04
N VAL A 92 -3.06 0.14 0.82
CA VAL A 92 -2.63 -1.25 0.59
C VAL A 92 -3.48 -1.96 -0.46
N ALA A 93 -2.89 -2.16 -1.63
CA ALA A 93 -3.43 -2.87 -2.79
C ALA A 93 -2.73 -4.23 -2.97
N THR A 94 -2.90 -5.13 -2.04
CA THR A 94 -2.18 -6.41 -1.89
C THR A 94 -1.87 -7.11 -3.22
N ALA A 95 -2.86 -7.30 -4.07
CA ALA A 95 -2.72 -7.95 -5.39
C ALA A 95 -3.02 -6.95 -6.52
N ALA A 96 -2.36 -5.79 -6.48
CA ALA A 96 -2.55 -4.70 -7.44
C ALA A 96 -3.98 -4.11 -7.46
N ALA A 97 -4.77 -4.40 -6.41
CA ALA A 97 -6.11 -3.84 -6.18
C ALA A 97 -6.42 -3.85 -4.69
N ILE A 98 -7.14 -2.84 -4.19
CA ILE A 98 -7.52 -2.80 -2.78
C ILE A 98 -8.73 -3.70 -2.55
N LYS A 99 -8.62 -4.60 -1.58
CA LYS A 99 -9.72 -5.49 -1.20
C LYS A 99 -10.96 -4.69 -0.80
N GLY A 100 -12.09 -5.00 -1.42
CA GLY A 100 -13.34 -4.24 -1.31
C GLY A 100 -13.74 -3.62 -2.65
N GLY A 101 -13.09 -4.01 -3.75
CA GLY A 101 -13.44 -3.60 -5.11
C GLY A 101 -13.03 -2.16 -5.45
N ILE A 102 -11.93 -1.68 -4.89
CA ILE A 102 -11.39 -0.34 -5.17
C ILE A 102 -10.37 -0.43 -6.30
N SER A 103 -10.62 0.30 -7.36
CA SER A 103 -9.76 0.39 -8.53
C SER A 103 -8.76 1.54 -8.43
N ALA A 104 -7.75 1.53 -9.32
CA ALA A 104 -6.84 2.66 -9.50
C ALA A 104 -7.56 3.98 -9.86
N TYR A 105 -8.70 3.88 -10.54
CA TYR A 105 -9.54 5.04 -10.86
C TYR A 105 -10.15 5.68 -9.60
N ASP A 106 -10.68 4.83 -8.67
CA ASP A 106 -11.22 5.31 -7.40
C ASP A 106 -10.17 6.01 -6.55
N LEU A 107 -8.91 5.56 -6.59
CA LEU A 107 -7.84 6.11 -5.76
C LEU A 107 -7.60 7.60 -5.97
N LYS A 108 -7.89 8.14 -7.16
CA LYS A 108 -7.81 9.58 -7.43
C LYS A 108 -8.86 10.36 -6.63
N GLU A 109 -10.12 9.90 -6.61
CA GLU A 109 -11.18 10.52 -5.80
C GLU A 109 -10.92 10.39 -4.29
N LEU A 110 -10.18 9.35 -3.90
CA LEU A 110 -9.80 9.09 -2.51
C LEU A 110 -8.54 9.82 -2.05
N LYS A 111 -7.98 10.72 -2.87
CA LYS A 111 -6.77 11.51 -2.56
C LYS A 111 -5.54 10.65 -2.25
N CYS A 112 -5.49 9.45 -2.81
CA CYS A 112 -4.35 8.55 -2.65
C CYS A 112 -3.12 9.12 -3.35
N GLN A 113 -1.98 9.15 -2.65
CA GLN A 113 -0.72 9.56 -3.24
C GLN A 113 0.15 8.37 -3.63
N VAL A 114 0.12 7.30 -2.84
CA VAL A 114 0.96 6.12 -3.03
C VAL A 114 0.12 4.86 -2.88
N MET A 115 0.22 3.96 -3.86
CA MET A 115 -0.34 2.62 -3.78
C MET A 115 0.73 1.65 -3.32
N LEU A 116 0.43 0.82 -2.30
CA LEU A 116 1.34 -0.24 -1.85
C LEU A 116 0.86 -1.60 -2.38
N CYS A 117 1.74 -2.34 -3.05
CA CYS A 117 1.48 -3.69 -3.55
C CYS A 117 2.39 -4.71 -2.87
N ASN A 118 1.90 -5.95 -2.69
CA ASN A 118 2.67 -6.98 -2.03
C ASN A 118 3.42 -7.88 -3.04
N THR A 119 4.73 -7.87 -2.93
CA THR A 119 5.67 -8.64 -3.77
C THR A 119 5.36 -10.13 -3.76
N TYR A 120 5.22 -10.74 -2.60
CA TYR A 120 4.93 -12.15 -2.44
C TYR A 120 3.62 -12.56 -3.14
N HIS A 121 2.54 -11.82 -2.93
CA HIS A 121 1.24 -12.14 -3.52
C HIS A 121 1.25 -12.02 -5.04
N LEU A 122 1.92 -11.00 -5.58
CA LEU A 122 2.02 -10.77 -7.02
C LEU A 122 2.98 -11.75 -7.71
N HIS A 123 4.04 -12.19 -7.03
CA HIS A 123 4.92 -13.26 -7.50
C HIS A 123 4.17 -14.57 -7.63
N LEU A 124 3.33 -14.93 -6.67
CA LEU A 124 2.51 -16.14 -6.74
C LEU A 124 1.39 -16.04 -7.79
N ARG A 125 0.75 -14.89 -7.90
CA ARG A 125 -0.38 -14.69 -8.80
C ARG A 125 -0.56 -13.22 -9.18
N PRO A 126 -0.45 -12.84 -10.46
CA PRO A 126 -0.37 -13.71 -11.64
C PRO A 126 1.04 -14.21 -11.96
N GLY A 127 2.06 -13.84 -11.21
CA GLY A 127 3.48 -13.99 -11.47
C GLY A 127 4.10 -12.67 -11.94
N ASP A 128 5.24 -12.31 -11.36
CA ASP A 128 5.96 -11.06 -11.67
C ASP A 128 6.41 -11.00 -13.12
N ASN A 129 6.78 -12.15 -13.73
CA ASN A 129 7.10 -12.22 -15.15
C ASN A 129 5.92 -11.84 -16.04
N VAL A 130 4.68 -12.22 -15.68
CA VAL A 130 3.47 -11.81 -16.42
C VAL A 130 3.30 -10.31 -16.33
N VAL A 131 3.47 -9.73 -15.14
CA VAL A 131 3.37 -8.27 -14.92
C VAL A 131 4.45 -7.53 -15.72
N ARG A 132 5.70 -8.05 -15.74
CA ARG A 132 6.79 -7.50 -16.55
C ARG A 132 6.43 -7.47 -18.04
N GLN A 133 5.95 -8.57 -18.61
CA GLN A 133 5.54 -8.67 -20.02
C GLN A 133 4.42 -7.68 -20.38
N LEU A 134 3.58 -7.31 -19.42
CA LEU A 134 2.51 -6.32 -19.56
C LEU A 134 2.98 -4.88 -19.32
N GLY A 135 4.27 -4.65 -19.02
CA GLY A 135 4.89 -3.33 -18.85
C GLY A 135 4.87 -2.81 -17.42
N GLY A 136 4.82 -3.70 -16.43
CA GLY A 136 4.89 -3.40 -15.00
C GLY A 136 3.56 -2.99 -14.37
N LEU A 137 3.58 -2.79 -13.05
CA LEU A 137 2.37 -2.52 -12.23
C LEU A 137 1.61 -1.27 -12.68
N HIS A 138 2.29 -0.20 -13.06
CA HIS A 138 1.64 1.04 -13.50
C HIS A 138 0.76 0.80 -14.72
N ARG A 139 1.26 0.08 -15.70
CA ARG A 139 0.50 -0.25 -16.91
C ARG A 139 -0.56 -1.33 -16.63
N PHE A 140 -0.22 -2.30 -15.80
CA PHE A 140 -1.11 -3.39 -15.42
C PHE A 140 -2.35 -2.92 -14.66
N THR A 141 -2.21 -1.94 -13.76
CA THR A 141 -3.31 -1.41 -12.92
C THR A 141 -3.99 -0.18 -13.50
N GLY A 142 -3.31 0.57 -14.39
CA GLY A 142 -3.73 1.90 -14.83
C GLY A 142 -3.45 3.02 -13.84
N TRP A 143 -2.77 2.74 -12.71
CA TRP A 143 -2.34 3.75 -11.74
C TRP A 143 -1.08 4.46 -12.24
N GLN A 144 -1.09 5.81 -12.21
CA GLN A 144 0.01 6.62 -12.73
C GLN A 144 0.87 7.24 -11.62
N GLY A 145 0.42 7.21 -10.39
CA GLY A 145 1.17 7.73 -9.24
C GLY A 145 2.21 6.72 -8.71
N PRO A 146 2.97 7.11 -7.68
CA PRO A 146 3.95 6.23 -7.04
C PRO A 146 3.35 4.92 -6.55
N ILE A 147 4.12 3.82 -6.74
CA ILE A 147 3.82 2.50 -6.20
C ILE A 147 5.00 2.06 -5.36
N LEU A 148 4.74 1.66 -4.11
CA LEU A 148 5.70 0.94 -3.29
C LEU A 148 5.40 -0.56 -3.35
N THR A 149 6.43 -1.40 -3.50
CA THR A 149 6.33 -2.84 -3.27
C THR A 149 7.04 -3.22 -1.97
N ASP A 150 6.38 -4.02 -1.13
CA ASP A 150 7.04 -4.58 0.06
C ASP A 150 8.13 -5.59 -0.33
N SER A 151 8.95 -6.00 0.63
CA SER A 151 10.04 -6.96 0.40
C SER A 151 9.55 -8.40 0.09
N GLY A 152 8.31 -8.72 0.46
CA GLY A 152 7.82 -10.09 0.55
C GLY A 152 8.24 -10.83 1.84
N GLY A 153 9.21 -10.29 2.58
CA GLY A 153 9.78 -10.92 3.79
C GLY A 153 8.73 -11.18 4.87
N PHE A 154 7.94 -10.17 5.24
CA PHE A 154 6.93 -10.33 6.28
C PHE A 154 5.91 -11.44 5.97
N GLN A 155 5.46 -11.58 4.72
CA GLN A 155 4.52 -12.63 4.31
C GLN A 155 5.18 -14.01 4.41
N VAL A 156 6.44 -14.12 4.03
CA VAL A 156 7.25 -15.33 4.22
C VAL A 156 7.34 -15.71 5.70
N PHE A 157 7.53 -14.71 6.59
CA PHE A 157 7.64 -14.94 8.04
C PHE A 157 6.28 -15.19 8.70
N SER A 158 5.20 -14.55 8.25
CA SER A 158 3.88 -14.63 8.89
C SER A 158 2.97 -15.76 8.39
N LEU A 159 3.12 -16.17 7.11
CA LEU A 159 2.22 -17.14 6.47
C LEU A 159 2.82 -18.55 6.35
N ALA A 160 4.13 -18.71 6.46
CA ALA A 160 4.80 -19.99 6.30
C ALA A 160 5.06 -20.66 7.66
N SER A 161 4.24 -21.67 7.99
CA SER A 161 4.44 -22.51 9.18
C SER A 161 5.71 -23.37 9.11
N LEU A 162 6.21 -23.66 7.91
CA LEU A 162 7.43 -24.41 7.63
C LEU A 162 8.34 -23.55 6.76
N ARG A 163 9.20 -22.78 7.41
CA ARG A 163 10.24 -21.98 6.75
C ARG A 163 11.63 -22.44 7.21
N HIS A 164 12.56 -22.41 6.30
CA HIS A 164 13.97 -22.63 6.59
C HIS A 164 14.76 -21.39 6.19
N ILE A 165 15.40 -20.75 7.19
CA ILE A 165 16.15 -19.51 7.02
C ILE A 165 17.65 -19.87 6.96
N GLU A 166 18.31 -19.40 5.92
CA GLU A 166 19.75 -19.53 5.72
C GLU A 166 20.36 -18.17 5.37
N GLU A 167 21.67 -18.07 5.35
CA GLU A 167 22.36 -16.83 4.94
C GLU A 167 22.01 -16.43 3.49
N LYS A 168 21.78 -17.37 2.62
CA LYS A 168 21.43 -17.10 1.22
C LYS A 168 19.98 -16.56 1.04
N GLY A 169 19.06 -16.90 1.96
CA GLY A 169 17.64 -16.54 1.86
C GLY A 169 16.75 -17.49 2.65
N VAL A 170 15.47 -17.54 2.29
CA VAL A 170 14.44 -18.34 2.97
C VAL A 170 13.76 -19.28 2.00
N THR A 171 13.67 -20.55 2.38
CA THR A 171 12.84 -21.57 1.68
C THR A 171 11.55 -21.78 2.47
N PHE A 172 10.41 -21.70 1.82
CA PHE A 172 9.09 -21.81 2.44
C PHE A 172 8.07 -22.45 1.49
N ALA A 173 6.90 -22.83 2.02
CA ALA A 173 5.80 -23.39 1.23
C ALA A 173 4.81 -22.29 0.82
N SER A 174 4.39 -22.30 -0.45
CA SER A 174 3.31 -21.44 -0.96
C SER A 174 2.01 -21.69 -0.20
N HIS A 175 1.33 -20.63 0.24
CA HIS A 175 0.02 -20.76 0.90
C HIS A 175 -1.12 -21.10 -0.09
N ILE A 176 -0.86 -21.09 -1.41
CA ILE A 176 -1.87 -21.38 -2.43
C ILE A 176 -1.95 -22.88 -2.70
N ASP A 177 -0.80 -23.51 -2.88
CA ASP A 177 -0.69 -24.90 -3.37
C ASP A 177 0.41 -25.74 -2.70
N GLY A 178 1.13 -25.13 -1.73
CA GLY A 178 2.13 -25.81 -0.93
C GLY A 178 3.47 -26.08 -1.64
N HIS A 179 3.67 -25.63 -2.88
CA HIS A 179 4.97 -25.82 -3.54
C HIS A 179 6.07 -25.02 -2.82
N ARG A 180 7.30 -25.52 -2.87
CA ARG A 180 8.45 -24.85 -2.23
C ARG A 180 8.95 -23.70 -3.08
N ILE A 181 9.15 -22.57 -2.41
CA ILE A 181 9.68 -21.34 -3.00
C ILE A 181 10.93 -20.95 -2.22
N PHE A 182 11.96 -20.56 -2.94
CA PHE A 182 13.12 -19.87 -2.38
C PHE A 182 12.99 -18.38 -2.67
N MET A 183 13.27 -17.55 -1.67
CA MET A 183 13.34 -16.10 -1.78
C MET A 183 14.51 -15.58 -0.94
N GLY A 184 15.40 -14.88 -1.57
CA GLY A 184 16.50 -14.16 -0.94
C GLY A 184 16.55 -12.71 -1.41
N PRO A 185 17.60 -11.98 -1.05
CA PRO A 185 17.75 -10.58 -1.48
C PRO A 185 17.67 -10.39 -2.99
N GLU A 186 18.41 -11.19 -3.75
CA GLU A 186 18.46 -11.06 -5.21
C GLU A 186 17.12 -11.42 -5.86
N GLU A 187 16.47 -12.50 -5.40
CA GLU A 187 15.15 -12.90 -5.90
C GLU A 187 14.09 -11.84 -5.61
N SER A 188 14.09 -11.28 -4.39
CA SER A 188 13.16 -10.22 -4.02
C SER A 188 13.35 -8.98 -4.90
N MET A 189 14.59 -8.55 -5.11
CA MET A 189 14.90 -7.41 -5.98
C MET A 189 14.52 -7.69 -7.44
N GLN A 190 14.80 -8.90 -7.94
CA GLN A 190 14.41 -9.29 -9.31
C GLN A 190 12.88 -9.27 -9.49
N ILE A 191 12.12 -9.80 -8.51
CA ILE A 191 10.65 -9.78 -8.55
C ILE A 191 10.15 -8.34 -8.56
N GLN A 192 10.64 -7.48 -7.67
CA GLN A 192 10.23 -6.07 -7.59
C GLN A 192 10.63 -5.27 -8.84
N SER A 193 11.78 -5.58 -9.44
CA SER A 193 12.21 -5.03 -10.74
C SER A 193 11.25 -5.44 -11.87
N ASN A 194 10.84 -6.71 -11.92
CA ASN A 194 9.84 -7.20 -12.87
C ASN A 194 8.47 -6.52 -12.67
N LEU A 195 8.07 -6.29 -11.42
CA LEU A 195 6.87 -5.51 -11.08
C LEU A 195 6.98 -4.04 -11.48
N GLY A 196 8.19 -3.49 -11.52
CA GLY A 196 8.46 -2.11 -11.95
C GLY A 196 7.88 -1.05 -11.02
N SER A 197 7.86 -1.29 -9.70
CA SER A 197 7.38 -0.31 -8.73
C SER A 197 8.27 0.94 -8.70
N THR A 198 7.76 2.01 -8.11
CA THR A 198 8.53 3.26 -7.89
C THR A 198 9.56 3.08 -6.80
N ILE A 199 9.13 2.47 -5.68
CA ILE A 199 9.94 2.20 -4.49
C ILE A 199 9.88 0.71 -4.21
N ALA A 200 11.04 0.09 -4.04
CA ALA A 200 11.18 -1.29 -3.59
C ALA A 200 11.71 -1.31 -2.15
N MET A 201 11.19 -2.24 -1.34
CA MET A 201 11.71 -2.50 -0.01
C MET A 201 12.80 -3.57 -0.07
N ALA A 202 13.88 -3.37 0.67
CA ALA A 202 14.91 -4.39 0.81
C ALA A 202 14.37 -5.65 1.50
N PHE A 203 14.87 -6.83 1.12
CA PHE A 203 14.50 -8.08 1.75
C PHE A 203 15.11 -8.15 3.16
N ASP A 204 14.27 -8.46 4.15
CA ASP A 204 14.61 -8.42 5.57
C ASP A 204 14.10 -9.65 6.31
N GLU A 205 14.66 -9.90 7.49
CA GLU A 205 14.10 -10.84 8.44
C GLU A 205 13.40 -10.08 9.57
N CYS A 206 12.10 -10.36 9.75
CA CYS A 206 11.28 -9.75 10.80
C CYS A 206 11.18 -10.71 12.01
N PRO A 207 11.98 -10.55 13.06
CA PRO A 207 11.86 -11.37 14.25
C PRO A 207 10.56 -11.04 15.02
N PRO A 208 9.96 -12.02 15.75
CA PRO A 208 8.85 -11.75 16.66
C PRO A 208 9.22 -10.69 17.71
N ALA A 209 8.24 -9.88 18.16
CA ALA A 209 8.48 -8.81 19.15
C ALA A 209 9.15 -9.32 20.44
N LEU A 210 8.76 -10.52 20.91
CA LEU A 210 9.26 -11.15 22.13
C LEU A 210 10.32 -12.22 21.87
N ALA A 211 11.02 -12.18 20.73
CA ALA A 211 12.09 -13.12 20.43
C ALA A 211 13.30 -12.92 21.38
N GLU A 212 14.02 -14.01 21.65
CA GLU A 212 15.24 -13.96 22.47
C GLU A 212 16.27 -13.02 21.84
N ARG A 213 16.95 -12.26 22.71
CA ARG A 213 17.92 -11.24 22.30
C ARG A 213 18.95 -11.77 21.31
N LYS A 214 19.56 -12.94 21.60
CA LYS A 214 20.58 -13.54 20.74
C LYS A 214 20.06 -13.83 19.33
N TYR A 215 18.82 -14.32 19.21
CA TYR A 215 18.19 -14.53 17.91
C TYR A 215 17.97 -13.21 17.16
N VAL A 216 17.55 -12.15 17.87
CA VAL A 216 17.36 -10.82 17.29
C VAL A 216 18.67 -10.23 16.78
N GLU A 217 19.77 -10.36 17.54
CA GLU A 217 21.12 -9.93 17.12
C GLU A 217 21.56 -10.64 15.83
N ASP A 218 21.38 -11.96 15.75
CA ASP A 218 21.74 -12.75 14.57
C ASP A 218 20.87 -12.40 13.35
N SER A 219 19.55 -12.19 13.56
CA SER A 219 18.60 -11.77 12.56
C SER A 219 18.91 -10.38 11.99
N VAL A 220 19.22 -9.42 12.84
CA VAL A 220 19.59 -8.05 12.45
C VAL A 220 20.92 -8.03 11.69
N ALA A 221 21.90 -8.81 12.13
CA ALA A 221 23.17 -8.95 11.41
C ALA A 221 22.98 -9.55 10.01
N ARG A 222 22.08 -10.53 9.87
CA ARG A 222 21.69 -11.11 8.57
C ARG A 222 20.96 -10.09 7.70
N THR A 223 19.99 -9.36 8.27
CA THR A 223 19.24 -8.31 7.57
C THR A 223 20.18 -7.24 7.02
N THR A 224 21.22 -6.84 7.76
CA THR A 224 22.22 -5.88 7.28
C THR A 224 22.95 -6.41 6.03
N ARG A 225 23.46 -7.66 6.06
CA ARG A 225 24.11 -8.28 4.89
C ARG A 225 23.16 -8.45 3.70
N TRP A 226 21.92 -8.80 3.97
CA TRP A 226 20.87 -8.89 2.95
C TRP A 226 20.59 -7.54 2.31
N LEU A 227 20.58 -6.47 3.09
CA LEU A 227 20.39 -5.11 2.58
C LEU A 227 21.51 -4.69 1.61
N GLU A 228 22.76 -5.01 1.91
CA GLU A 228 23.90 -4.78 1.01
C GLU A 228 23.72 -5.54 -0.31
N ARG A 229 23.31 -6.81 -0.26
CA ARG A 229 23.00 -7.62 -1.43
C ARG A 229 21.84 -7.03 -2.24
N CYS A 230 20.74 -6.60 -1.57
CA CYS A 230 19.63 -5.92 -2.22
C CYS A 230 20.09 -4.65 -2.95
N LYS A 231 20.93 -3.83 -2.32
CA LYS A 231 21.47 -2.60 -2.92
C LYS A 231 22.26 -2.91 -4.19
N ASN A 232 23.18 -3.88 -4.12
CA ASN A 232 24.00 -4.28 -5.26
C ASN A 232 23.16 -4.82 -6.40
N GLU A 233 22.18 -5.68 -6.10
CA GLU A 233 21.29 -6.25 -7.11
C GLU A 233 20.37 -5.19 -7.73
N MET A 234 19.82 -4.26 -6.94
CA MET A 234 19.04 -3.14 -7.45
C MET A 234 19.85 -2.28 -8.42
N GLN A 235 21.11 -1.97 -8.09
CA GLN A 235 21.99 -1.21 -8.98
C GLN A 235 22.24 -1.96 -10.29
N ARG A 236 22.49 -3.28 -10.22
CA ARG A 236 22.66 -4.12 -11.41
C ARG A 236 21.42 -4.11 -12.28
N LEU A 237 20.23 -4.33 -11.68
CA LEU A 237 18.95 -4.39 -12.40
C LEU A 237 18.59 -3.04 -13.03
N ASN A 238 18.76 -1.94 -12.32
CA ASN A 238 18.53 -0.59 -12.86
C ASN A 238 19.47 -0.22 -14.02
N GLY A 239 20.62 -0.90 -14.14
CA GLY A 239 21.56 -0.75 -15.26
C GLY A 239 21.13 -1.46 -16.54
N LEU A 240 20.23 -2.45 -16.48
CA LEU A 240 19.80 -3.23 -17.65
C LEU A 240 18.84 -2.44 -18.53
N GLU A 241 18.97 -2.60 -19.85
CA GLU A 241 18.14 -1.87 -20.83
C GLU A 241 16.67 -2.29 -20.83
N ASP A 242 16.41 -3.57 -20.53
CA ASP A 242 15.08 -4.17 -20.57
C ASP A 242 14.35 -4.15 -19.22
N THR A 243 14.88 -3.43 -18.22
CA THR A 243 14.24 -3.21 -16.92
C THR A 243 13.01 -2.31 -17.07
N VAL A 244 11.89 -2.72 -16.46
CA VAL A 244 10.61 -2.02 -16.52
C VAL A 244 10.72 -0.58 -15.98
N ASN A 245 11.39 -0.42 -14.83
CA ASN A 245 11.66 0.88 -14.22
C ASN A 245 13.15 0.98 -13.83
N ARG A 246 13.95 1.61 -14.67
CA ARG A 246 15.41 1.80 -14.46
C ARG A 246 15.75 2.82 -13.36
N HIS A 247 14.73 3.45 -12.77
CA HIS A 247 14.86 4.45 -11.72
C HIS A 247 14.16 4.00 -10.43
N GLN A 248 14.03 2.68 -10.25
CA GLN A 248 13.44 2.13 -9.04
C GLN A 248 14.28 2.50 -7.83
N MET A 249 13.62 3.04 -6.79
CA MET A 249 14.23 3.49 -5.54
C MET A 249 14.26 2.34 -4.53
N LEU A 250 15.26 2.35 -3.62
CA LEU A 250 15.41 1.32 -2.59
C LEU A 250 15.27 1.92 -1.19
N PHE A 251 14.37 1.34 -0.39
CA PHE A 251 14.27 1.63 1.03
C PHE A 251 14.82 0.47 1.86
N GLY A 252 15.70 0.78 2.81
CA GLY A 252 16.22 -0.18 3.81
C GLY A 252 15.26 -0.31 4.98
N ILE A 253 15.32 -1.44 5.70
CA ILE A 253 14.45 -1.72 6.83
C ILE A 253 15.28 -1.89 8.11
N ASN A 254 15.02 -1.04 9.10
CA ASN A 254 15.52 -1.20 10.46
C ASN A 254 14.74 -2.29 11.19
N GLN A 255 15.44 -3.26 11.76
CA GLN A 255 14.89 -4.33 12.57
C GLN A 255 15.57 -4.35 13.96
N GLY A 256 15.02 -5.11 14.92
CA GLY A 256 15.58 -5.24 16.27
C GLY A 256 14.55 -5.57 17.35
N ALA A 257 13.34 -6.02 16.96
CA ALA A 257 12.22 -6.30 17.88
C ALA A 257 11.97 -5.08 18.81
N ILE A 258 11.89 -5.27 20.13
CA ILE A 258 11.74 -4.20 21.13
C ILE A 258 13.06 -3.72 21.73
N TYR A 259 14.20 -4.26 21.30
CA TYR A 259 15.53 -3.93 21.85
C TYR A 259 16.05 -2.63 21.22
N THR A 260 15.95 -1.53 21.94
CA THR A 260 16.28 -0.18 21.43
C THR A 260 17.77 -0.01 21.11
N ASP A 261 18.65 -0.62 21.85
CA ASP A 261 20.10 -0.61 21.59
C ASP A 261 20.46 -1.32 20.28
N ILE A 262 19.87 -2.50 20.01
CA ILE A 262 20.03 -3.23 18.75
C ILE A 262 19.49 -2.39 17.59
N ARG A 263 18.32 -1.77 17.76
CA ARG A 263 17.71 -0.91 16.73
C ARG A 263 18.53 0.31 16.42
N THR A 264 19.05 0.96 17.47
CA THR A 264 19.91 2.14 17.33
C THR A 264 21.20 1.82 16.56
N ASP A 265 21.86 0.73 16.92
CA ASP A 265 23.07 0.27 16.21
C ASP A 265 22.76 -0.11 14.76
N HIS A 266 21.64 -0.80 14.54
CA HIS A 266 21.23 -1.13 13.19
C HIS A 266 20.84 0.11 12.36
N ALA A 267 20.15 1.10 12.96
CA ALA A 267 19.83 2.35 12.28
C ALA A 267 21.10 3.09 11.81
N LYS A 268 22.14 3.17 12.66
CA LYS A 268 23.44 3.75 12.29
C LYS A 268 24.07 3.01 11.11
N ARG A 269 24.14 1.68 11.17
CA ARG A 269 24.75 0.85 10.12
C ARG A 269 24.06 0.98 8.77
N ILE A 270 22.72 0.88 8.75
CA ILE A 270 21.99 0.99 7.47
C ILE A 270 22.03 2.41 6.90
N SER A 271 22.17 3.43 7.76
CA SER A 271 22.30 4.84 7.32
C SER A 271 23.59 5.09 6.52
N GLU A 272 24.67 4.34 6.76
CA GLU A 272 25.92 4.42 6.01
C GLU A 272 25.78 3.94 4.55
N LEU A 273 24.73 3.20 4.25
CA LEU A 273 24.49 2.67 2.89
C LEU A 273 23.91 3.70 1.93
N ASP A 274 23.56 4.90 2.37
CA ASP A 274 23.00 5.99 1.56
C ASP A 274 21.88 5.52 0.59
N LEU A 275 20.79 5.05 1.16
CA LEU A 275 19.62 4.59 0.43
C LEU A 275 18.65 5.75 0.11
N ASP A 276 17.65 5.49 -0.74
CA ASP A 276 16.62 6.49 -1.07
C ASP A 276 15.67 6.80 0.10
N GLY A 277 15.53 5.86 1.05
CA GLY A 277 14.73 6.02 2.26
C GLY A 277 14.93 4.87 3.25
N TYR A 278 14.34 5.00 4.42
CA TYR A 278 14.48 4.05 5.52
C TYR A 278 13.14 3.73 6.16
N ALA A 279 12.95 2.47 6.51
CA ALA A 279 11.75 2.03 7.22
C ALA A 279 12.09 1.49 8.61
N VAL A 280 11.16 1.62 9.54
CA VAL A 280 11.15 0.91 10.82
C VAL A 280 10.17 -0.23 10.70
N GLY A 281 10.68 -1.45 10.60
CA GLY A 281 9.91 -2.68 10.50
C GLY A 281 9.80 -3.44 11.81
N GLY A 282 9.01 -4.52 11.83
CA GLY A 282 8.90 -5.42 12.99
C GLY A 282 8.26 -4.78 14.23
N LEU A 283 7.38 -3.78 14.03
CA LEU A 283 6.52 -3.21 15.06
C LEU A 283 5.04 -3.49 14.70
N ALA A 284 4.13 -3.29 15.66
CA ALA A 284 2.72 -3.69 15.58
C ALA A 284 2.53 -5.21 15.34
N VAL A 285 3.43 -6.02 15.91
CA VAL A 285 3.45 -7.49 15.81
C VAL A 285 3.37 -8.19 17.16
N GLY A 286 2.89 -7.49 18.21
CA GLY A 286 2.65 -8.06 19.55
C GLY A 286 3.09 -7.22 20.73
N GLU A 287 3.86 -6.16 20.49
CA GLU A 287 4.22 -5.17 21.53
C GLU A 287 3.06 -4.22 21.85
N THR A 288 3.15 -3.53 22.98
CA THR A 288 2.22 -2.45 23.36
C THR A 288 2.47 -1.19 22.53
N HIS A 289 1.50 -0.26 22.53
CA HIS A 289 1.68 1.04 21.87
C HIS A 289 2.81 1.86 22.52
N GLU A 290 2.92 1.78 23.84
CA GLU A 290 3.96 2.48 24.61
C GLU A 290 5.36 1.95 24.24
N GLU A 291 5.53 0.63 24.13
CA GLU A 291 6.76 0.00 23.67
C GLU A 291 7.11 0.42 22.23
N MET A 292 6.12 0.42 21.34
CA MET A 292 6.30 0.90 19.96
C MET A 292 6.77 2.35 19.93
N TYR A 293 6.11 3.24 20.70
CA TYR A 293 6.49 4.66 20.74
C TYR A 293 7.89 4.86 21.34
N HIS A 294 8.23 4.14 22.39
CA HIS A 294 9.57 4.15 22.97
C HIS A 294 10.64 3.72 21.95
N VAL A 295 10.39 2.63 21.21
CA VAL A 295 11.29 2.19 20.13
C VAL A 295 11.46 3.27 19.07
N LEU A 296 10.39 3.97 18.67
CA LEU A 296 10.50 5.05 17.70
C LEU A 296 11.29 6.24 18.25
N ASP A 297 11.09 6.59 19.52
CA ASP A 297 11.81 7.69 20.18
C ASP A 297 13.32 7.45 20.20
N GLU A 298 13.75 6.19 20.40
CA GLU A 298 15.16 5.80 20.45
C GLU A 298 15.78 5.53 19.08
N THR A 299 14.98 5.15 18.08
CA THR A 299 15.51 4.69 16.77
C THR A 299 15.53 5.79 15.72
N VAL A 300 14.43 6.54 15.57
CA VAL A 300 14.25 7.51 14.48
C VAL A 300 15.34 8.60 14.46
N PRO A 301 15.85 9.10 15.60
CA PRO A 301 16.92 10.10 15.61
C PRO A 301 18.21 9.67 14.90
N TYR A 302 18.44 8.38 14.72
CA TYR A 302 19.64 7.84 14.08
C TYR A 302 19.45 7.55 12.59
N LEU A 303 18.25 7.72 12.06
CA LEU A 303 18.00 7.65 10.62
C LEU A 303 18.29 9.00 9.95
N PRO A 304 18.73 9.02 8.67
CA PRO A 304 19.09 10.26 7.97
C PRO A 304 17.91 11.23 7.86
N VAL A 305 18.08 12.43 8.40
CA VAL A 305 17.03 13.48 8.42
C VAL A 305 16.57 13.90 7.02
N ASN A 306 17.49 13.86 6.05
CA ASN A 306 17.21 14.26 4.66
C ASN A 306 16.63 13.13 3.78
N LYS A 307 16.28 12.00 4.40
CA LYS A 307 15.63 10.87 3.73
C LYS A 307 14.27 10.60 4.37
N PRO A 308 13.29 10.05 3.63
CA PRO A 308 12.00 9.69 4.20
C PRO A 308 12.13 8.52 5.19
N THR A 309 11.34 8.59 6.26
CA THR A 309 11.21 7.52 7.27
C THR A 309 9.81 6.91 7.19
N TYR A 310 9.75 5.58 7.06
CA TYR A 310 8.51 4.82 6.90
C TYR A 310 8.29 3.88 8.09
N LEU A 311 7.15 3.97 8.77
CA LEU A 311 6.71 3.03 9.80
C LEU A 311 5.80 1.98 9.19
N MET A 312 6.28 0.74 9.08
CA MET A 312 5.63 -0.34 8.35
C MET A 312 4.45 -0.94 9.11
N GLY A 313 3.33 -1.13 8.40
CA GLY A 313 2.15 -1.83 8.94
C GLY A 313 1.34 -1.05 9.98
N VAL A 314 1.65 0.20 10.24
CA VAL A 314 1.02 1.05 11.25
C VAL A 314 0.22 2.17 10.57
N GLY A 315 -1.02 2.44 10.90
CA GLY A 315 -1.83 1.76 11.89
C GLY A 315 -3.18 2.42 12.09
N THR A 316 -3.56 2.53 13.35
CA THR A 316 -4.76 3.30 13.72
C THR A 316 -4.53 4.81 13.53
N PRO A 317 -5.60 5.63 13.44
CA PRO A 317 -5.43 7.09 13.38
C PRO A 317 -4.57 7.64 14.52
N ALA A 318 -4.72 7.13 15.74
CA ALA A 318 -3.90 7.54 16.88
C ALA A 318 -2.41 7.20 16.68
N ASN A 319 -2.09 5.96 16.25
CA ASN A 319 -0.71 5.57 15.99
C ASN A 319 -0.05 6.41 14.87
N ILE A 320 -0.83 6.83 13.87
CA ILE A 320 -0.33 7.71 12.81
C ILE A 320 0.04 9.09 13.38
N LEU A 321 -0.83 9.69 14.20
CA LEU A 321 -0.57 10.98 14.84
C LEU A 321 0.68 10.92 15.73
N GLU A 322 0.80 9.85 16.54
CA GLU A 322 1.97 9.59 17.39
C GLU A 322 3.24 9.34 16.58
N GLY A 323 3.14 8.64 15.45
CA GLY A 323 4.25 8.40 14.54
C GLY A 323 4.74 9.68 13.86
N VAL A 324 3.81 10.54 13.39
CA VAL A 324 4.15 11.85 12.79
C VAL A 324 4.91 12.71 13.78
N GLU A 325 4.46 12.79 15.04
CA GLU A 325 5.15 13.54 16.11
C GLU A 325 6.60 13.07 16.29
N ARG A 326 6.87 11.79 16.06
CA ARG A 326 8.20 11.16 16.18
C ARG A 326 9.04 11.21 14.89
N GLY A 327 8.54 11.89 13.85
CA GLY A 327 9.29 12.12 12.61
C GLY A 327 9.07 11.08 11.51
N ILE A 328 7.98 10.32 11.58
CA ILE A 328 7.60 9.37 10.51
C ILE A 328 6.90 10.11 9.36
N ASP A 329 7.29 9.78 8.13
CA ASP A 329 6.77 10.39 6.90
C ASP A 329 5.78 9.50 6.16
N PHE A 330 5.96 8.17 6.22
CA PHE A 330 5.14 7.20 5.51
C PHE A 330 4.53 6.18 6.45
N PHE A 331 3.28 5.83 6.15
CA PHE A 331 2.51 4.82 6.88
C PHE A 331 1.77 3.94 5.90
N ASP A 332 1.54 2.69 6.27
CA ASP A 332 0.57 1.80 5.62
C ASP A 332 -0.14 0.96 6.66
N CYS A 333 -1.35 0.57 6.36
CA CYS A 333 -2.05 -0.45 7.15
C CYS A 333 -3.24 -1.01 6.36
N VAL A 334 -3.53 -2.29 6.58
CA VAL A 334 -4.73 -2.92 6.02
C VAL A 334 -6.02 -2.54 6.74
N TYR A 335 -5.95 -1.87 7.89
CA TYR A 335 -7.12 -1.56 8.72
C TYR A 335 -8.23 -0.81 8.01
N PRO A 336 -7.97 0.25 7.21
CA PRO A 336 -9.05 0.96 6.52
C PRO A 336 -9.90 0.02 5.66
N SER A 337 -9.26 -0.77 4.82
CA SER A 337 -9.96 -1.70 3.92
C SER A 337 -10.49 -2.94 4.66
N ARG A 338 -9.73 -3.50 5.62
CA ARG A 338 -10.17 -4.65 6.42
C ARG A 338 -11.41 -4.30 7.25
N ASN A 339 -11.36 -3.22 8.03
CA ASN A 339 -12.48 -2.76 8.85
C ASN A 339 -13.70 -2.40 7.99
N GLY A 340 -13.50 -1.68 6.88
CA GLY A 340 -14.58 -1.33 5.95
C GLY A 340 -15.31 -2.56 5.42
N ARG A 341 -14.60 -3.60 5.03
CA ARG A 341 -15.21 -4.87 4.57
C ARG A 341 -16.05 -5.58 5.64
N HIS A 342 -15.81 -5.28 6.92
CA HIS A 342 -16.56 -5.79 8.05
C HIS A 342 -17.54 -4.77 8.63
N GLY A 343 -17.89 -3.72 7.88
CA GLY A 343 -18.88 -2.71 8.27
C GLY A 343 -18.42 -1.76 9.39
N HIS A 344 -17.12 -1.78 9.74
CA HIS A 344 -16.54 -0.83 10.69
C HIS A 344 -15.96 0.35 9.92
N VAL A 345 -16.41 1.55 10.24
CA VAL A 345 -15.98 2.79 9.58
C VAL A 345 -15.43 3.79 10.59
N TYR A 346 -14.45 4.58 10.17
CA TYR A 346 -13.80 5.60 10.98
C TYR A 346 -14.48 6.96 10.78
N THR A 347 -14.65 7.68 11.86
CA THR A 347 -15.16 9.06 11.87
C THR A 347 -14.34 9.91 12.82
N ASN A 348 -14.49 11.22 12.77
CA ASN A 348 -13.87 12.14 13.72
C ASN A 348 -14.39 12.00 15.17
N GLN A 349 -15.47 11.22 15.37
CA GLN A 349 -16.01 10.84 16.66
C GLN A 349 -15.70 9.37 17.03
N GLY A 350 -14.72 8.77 16.37
CA GLY A 350 -14.29 7.40 16.60
C GLY A 350 -14.85 6.39 15.59
N LYS A 351 -14.61 5.12 15.89
CA LYS A 351 -14.98 4.01 15.01
C LYS A 351 -16.40 3.54 15.30
N ILE A 352 -17.24 3.41 14.29
CA ILE A 352 -18.61 2.92 14.40
C ILE A 352 -18.80 1.60 13.61
N ASN A 353 -19.72 0.75 14.08
CA ASN A 353 -20.08 -0.49 13.41
C ASN A 353 -21.48 -0.34 12.78
N LEU A 354 -21.55 -0.29 11.46
CA LEU A 354 -22.78 -0.08 10.71
C LEU A 354 -23.75 -1.30 10.75
N PHE A 355 -23.33 -2.45 11.26
CA PHE A 355 -24.26 -3.56 11.53
C PHE A 355 -25.20 -3.30 12.71
N ASN A 356 -24.90 -2.33 13.58
CA ASN A 356 -25.71 -2.01 14.76
C ASN A 356 -27.13 -1.60 14.39
N GLN A 357 -28.12 -2.06 15.18
CA GLN A 357 -29.52 -1.83 14.92
C GLN A 357 -29.91 -0.34 14.92
N LYS A 358 -29.24 0.49 15.71
CA LYS A 358 -29.49 1.93 15.78
C LYS A 358 -29.37 2.65 14.44
N TYR A 359 -28.69 2.06 13.44
CA TYR A 359 -28.52 2.62 12.09
C TYR A 359 -29.59 2.15 11.09
N GLU A 360 -30.56 1.35 11.50
CA GLU A 360 -31.56 0.75 10.60
C GLU A 360 -32.44 1.79 9.89
N LYS A 361 -32.72 2.90 10.57
CA LYS A 361 -33.52 4.02 10.08
C LYS A 361 -32.73 5.33 10.02
N ASP A 362 -31.40 5.26 10.14
CA ASP A 362 -30.54 6.45 10.16
C ASP A 362 -30.25 6.93 8.73
N MET A 363 -30.93 8.01 8.32
CA MET A 363 -30.79 8.62 6.99
C MET A 363 -29.54 9.51 6.85
N ARG A 364 -28.79 9.75 7.92
CA ARG A 364 -27.56 10.53 7.88
C ARG A 364 -26.45 9.78 7.13
N PRO A 365 -25.47 10.48 6.54
CA PRO A 365 -24.26 9.86 5.99
C PRO A 365 -23.43 9.17 7.09
N ILE A 366 -22.40 8.43 6.72
CA ILE A 366 -21.45 7.85 7.70
C ILE A 366 -20.91 8.96 8.60
N GLU A 367 -20.51 10.09 8.00
CA GLU A 367 -20.04 11.28 8.70
C GLU A 367 -20.56 12.54 8.00
N GLU A 368 -21.17 13.43 8.78
CA GLU A 368 -21.66 14.72 8.28
C GLU A 368 -20.47 15.62 7.90
N GLY A 369 -20.60 16.33 6.78
CA GLY A 369 -19.50 17.15 6.25
C GLY A 369 -18.42 16.37 5.51
N CYS A 370 -18.42 15.04 5.54
CA CYS A 370 -17.45 14.24 4.82
C CYS A 370 -17.64 14.31 3.30
N GLY A 371 -16.59 14.71 2.57
CA GLY A 371 -16.62 14.85 1.11
C GLY A 371 -16.44 13.55 0.33
N CYS A 372 -16.38 12.37 0.96
CA CYS A 372 -16.16 11.12 0.26
C CYS A 372 -17.33 10.73 -0.66
N PRO A 373 -17.07 9.91 -1.71
CA PRO A 373 -18.13 9.47 -2.64
C PRO A 373 -19.31 8.77 -1.94
N THR A 374 -19.04 8.08 -0.83
CA THR A 374 -20.05 7.37 -0.04
C THR A 374 -20.95 8.34 0.72
N CYS A 375 -20.38 9.24 1.53
CA CYS A 375 -21.14 10.16 2.37
C CYS A 375 -21.96 11.16 1.58
N ARG A 376 -21.49 11.56 0.40
CA ARG A 376 -22.24 12.47 -0.50
C ARG A 376 -23.52 11.88 -1.05
N ARG A 377 -23.70 10.55 -1.03
CA ARG A 377 -24.79 9.89 -1.78
C ARG A 377 -25.60 8.88 -0.98
N TYR A 378 -25.04 8.33 0.11
CA TYR A 378 -25.64 7.17 0.77
C TYR A 378 -25.79 7.36 2.27
N SER A 379 -26.93 6.88 2.80
CA SER A 379 -27.22 6.91 4.23
C SER A 379 -26.65 5.68 4.95
N ARG A 380 -26.48 5.81 6.28
CA ARG A 380 -26.13 4.69 7.17
C ARG A 380 -27.14 3.55 7.09
N ALA A 381 -28.43 3.88 6.97
CA ALA A 381 -29.51 2.88 6.83
C ALA A 381 -29.33 2.03 5.56
N TYR A 382 -29.09 2.67 4.41
CA TYR A 382 -28.89 1.97 3.15
C TYR A 382 -27.63 1.09 3.19
N ILE A 383 -26.50 1.63 3.69
CA ILE A 383 -25.26 0.87 3.79
C ILE A 383 -25.43 -0.33 4.72
N ARG A 384 -26.12 -0.14 5.88
CA ARG A 384 -26.45 -1.24 6.79
C ARG A 384 -27.30 -2.32 6.09
N HIS A 385 -28.32 -1.91 5.33
CA HIS A 385 -29.12 -2.84 4.54
C HIS A 385 -28.25 -3.70 3.62
N LEU A 386 -27.36 -3.07 2.83
CA LEU A 386 -26.47 -3.76 1.91
C LEU A 386 -25.52 -4.74 2.65
N LEU A 387 -24.97 -4.33 3.79
CA LEU A 387 -24.11 -5.18 4.63
C LEU A 387 -24.87 -6.39 5.16
N LYS A 388 -26.12 -6.20 5.64
CA LYS A 388 -26.99 -7.28 6.11
C LYS A 388 -27.42 -8.24 4.99
N ALA A 389 -27.66 -7.70 3.79
CA ALA A 389 -27.96 -8.47 2.59
C ALA A 389 -26.71 -9.15 1.98
N LYS A 390 -25.52 -8.89 2.53
CA LYS A 390 -24.20 -9.36 2.01
C LYS A 390 -23.91 -8.89 0.58
N GLU A 391 -24.47 -7.74 0.21
CA GLU A 391 -24.18 -7.10 -1.08
C GLU A 391 -22.76 -6.52 -1.08
N MET A 392 -21.99 -6.82 -2.13
CA MET A 392 -20.60 -6.34 -2.28
C MET A 392 -20.51 -4.81 -2.25
N LEU A 393 -21.54 -4.11 -2.72
CA LEU A 393 -21.60 -2.65 -2.70
C LEU A 393 -21.51 -2.10 -1.28
N GLY A 394 -22.11 -2.76 -0.27
CA GLY A 394 -22.01 -2.34 1.13
C GLY A 394 -20.57 -2.30 1.64
N MET A 395 -19.81 -3.36 1.37
CA MET A 395 -18.38 -3.41 1.69
C MET A 395 -17.59 -2.32 0.95
N ARG A 396 -17.83 -2.16 -0.36
CA ARG A 396 -17.16 -1.15 -1.19
C ARG A 396 -17.38 0.26 -0.64
N LEU A 397 -18.62 0.62 -0.30
CA LEU A 397 -18.95 1.94 0.22
C LEU A 397 -18.23 2.24 1.56
N CYS A 398 -18.16 1.25 2.45
CA CYS A 398 -17.42 1.38 3.71
C CYS A 398 -15.90 1.54 3.46
N VAL A 399 -15.33 0.78 2.51
CA VAL A 399 -13.90 0.87 2.19
C VAL A 399 -13.57 2.22 1.55
N LEU A 400 -14.40 2.71 0.59
CA LEU A 400 -14.25 4.04 0.00
C LEU A 400 -14.21 5.14 1.07
N HIS A 401 -15.15 5.09 2.04
CA HIS A 401 -15.18 6.06 3.14
C HIS A 401 -13.92 5.99 4.00
N ASN A 402 -13.51 4.79 4.43
CA ASN A 402 -12.35 4.63 5.29
C ASN A 402 -11.04 5.09 4.64
N LEU A 403 -10.82 4.78 3.36
CA LEU A 403 -9.64 5.23 2.64
C LEU A 403 -9.63 6.75 2.48
N TYR A 404 -10.78 7.34 2.15
CA TYR A 404 -10.92 8.78 2.09
C TYR A 404 -10.64 9.45 3.44
N PHE A 405 -11.16 8.89 4.54
CA PHE A 405 -10.91 9.37 5.90
C PHE A 405 -9.41 9.40 6.21
N TYR A 406 -8.70 8.29 5.95
CA TYR A 406 -7.25 8.23 6.22
C TYR A 406 -6.46 9.23 5.37
N ASN A 407 -6.73 9.29 4.07
CA ASN A 407 -6.02 10.23 3.19
C ASN A 407 -6.33 11.69 3.52
N THR A 408 -7.59 12.02 3.90
CA THR A 408 -7.97 13.36 4.34
C THR A 408 -7.30 13.71 5.68
N MET A 409 -7.24 12.78 6.62
CA MET A 409 -6.50 12.98 7.87
C MET A 409 -5.02 13.32 7.60
N MET A 410 -4.39 12.67 6.61
CA MET A 410 -3.01 13.03 6.23
C MET A 410 -2.92 14.43 5.60
N GLU A 411 -3.93 14.90 4.87
CA GLU A 411 -3.99 16.30 4.42
C GLU A 411 -4.11 17.25 5.61
N GLU A 412 -5.05 16.99 6.52
CA GLU A 412 -5.24 17.79 7.75
C GLU A 412 -3.95 17.85 8.60
N ILE A 413 -3.20 16.74 8.70
CA ILE A 413 -1.89 16.72 9.38
C ILE A 413 -0.90 17.66 8.68
N ARG A 414 -0.82 17.61 7.35
CA ARG A 414 0.07 18.51 6.59
C ARG A 414 -0.34 19.97 6.75
N ASP A 415 -1.63 20.27 6.67
CA ASP A 415 -2.17 21.62 6.86
C ASP A 415 -1.87 22.14 8.27
N ALA A 416 -1.99 21.29 9.30
CA ALA A 416 -1.66 21.63 10.68
C ALA A 416 -0.14 21.86 10.87
N LEU A 417 0.71 21.09 10.19
CA LEU A 417 2.16 21.34 10.17
C LEU A 417 2.48 22.66 9.48
N ASP A 418 1.85 22.94 8.33
CA ASP A 418 2.05 24.18 7.57
C ASP A 418 1.56 25.41 8.36
N ALA A 419 0.50 25.26 9.17
CA ALA A 419 -0.03 26.30 10.06
C ALA A 419 0.72 26.45 11.40
N GLY A 420 1.66 25.57 11.73
CA GLY A 420 2.42 25.61 12.99
C GLY A 420 1.65 25.13 14.22
N ASN A 421 0.52 24.41 14.07
CA ASN A 421 -0.38 24.02 15.16
C ASN A 421 -0.62 22.48 15.24
N PHE A 422 0.31 21.68 14.79
CA PHE A 422 0.15 20.22 14.75
C PHE A 422 -0.16 19.60 16.13
N ALA A 423 0.46 20.10 17.20
CA ALA A 423 0.20 19.58 18.55
C ALA A 423 -1.27 19.74 18.96
N SER A 424 -1.84 20.93 18.75
CA SER A 424 -3.26 21.22 19.04
C SER A 424 -4.19 20.37 18.16
N TYR A 425 -3.87 20.26 16.86
CA TYR A 425 -4.63 19.39 15.94
C TYR A 425 -4.63 17.93 16.41
N LYS A 426 -3.45 17.40 16.78
CA LYS A 426 -3.30 16.03 17.31
C LYS A 426 -4.20 15.81 18.53
N GLU A 427 -4.12 16.72 19.52
CA GLU A 427 -4.92 16.61 20.75
C GLU A 427 -6.42 16.64 20.47
N GLU A 428 -6.89 17.58 19.63
CA GLU A 428 -8.29 17.69 19.27
C GLU A 428 -8.80 16.45 18.53
N LYS A 429 -8.00 15.94 17.60
CA LYS A 429 -8.32 14.73 16.82
C LYS A 429 -8.43 13.51 17.73
N LEU A 430 -7.45 13.30 18.62
CA LEU A 430 -7.45 12.18 19.58
C LEU A 430 -8.64 12.28 20.55
N TYR A 431 -8.94 13.47 21.06
CA TYR A 431 -10.10 13.71 21.93
C TYR A 431 -11.41 13.40 21.19
N GLY A 432 -11.59 13.95 20.00
CA GLY A 432 -12.79 13.70 19.18
C GLY A 432 -13.03 12.23 18.92
N MET A 433 -11.95 11.45 18.66
CA MET A 433 -12.02 10.00 18.44
C MET A 433 -12.15 9.19 19.74
N GLY A 434 -12.20 9.84 20.93
CA GLY A 434 -12.29 9.17 22.22
C GLY A 434 -11.03 8.38 22.61
N GLN A 435 -9.86 8.76 22.10
CA GLN A 435 -8.59 8.11 22.41
C GLN A 435 -7.91 8.70 23.65
N ILE A 436 -8.22 9.96 23.99
CA ILE A 436 -7.77 10.65 25.21
C ILE A 436 -8.97 11.22 25.97
N ASN A 437 -8.82 11.37 27.28
CA ASN A 437 -9.79 12.04 28.15
C ASN A 437 -9.11 13.27 28.79
N ARG A 438 -9.52 14.49 28.38
CA ARG A 438 -8.95 15.75 28.86
C ARG A 438 -8.99 15.89 30.40
N GLU A 439 -10.05 15.38 31.03
CA GLU A 439 -10.18 15.46 32.51
C GLU A 439 -9.10 14.65 33.24
N LYS A 440 -8.66 13.52 32.66
CA LYS A 440 -7.60 12.66 33.23
C LYS A 440 -6.19 13.21 32.95
N GLU A 441 -6.00 13.98 31.90
CA GLU A 441 -4.68 14.56 31.56
C GLU A 441 -4.44 15.87 32.33
N MET A 442 -5.48 16.65 32.60
CA MET A 442 -5.38 17.85 33.47
C MET A 442 -5.14 17.49 34.95
N ALA A 443 -5.32 16.23 35.34
CA ALA A 443 -5.13 15.72 36.69
C ALA A 443 -3.74 15.03 36.90
N LYS A 444 -2.91 14.98 35.88
CA LYS A 444 -1.51 14.54 35.94
C LYS A 444 -0.55 15.73 35.96
#